data_18c237262dbf5d083788207e8d7f4452
#
_entry.id   18c237262dbf5d083788207e8d7f4452
#
_cell.length_a   1.000
_cell.length_b   1.000
_cell.length_c   1.000
_cell.angle_alpha   90.00
_cell.angle_beta   90.00
_cell.angle_gamma   90.00
#
_symmetry.space_group_name_H-M   'P 1'
#
loop_
_entity.id
_entity.type
_entity.pdbx_description
1 polymer ?
#
loop_
_entity_poly.entity_id
_entity_poly.type
_entity_poly.pdbx_seq_one_letter_code
_entity_poly.pdbx_strand_id
1 'polypeptide(L)'
;MADLPWEITPLQVKQKLDAGEALHLIDVREPAEFDITRIAGAELIPMNTVPAALQKLEAQADEGTLIVFCHHGVRSLRVVNWLREQGVTASQSMAGGIDRWSLEVDGSVSRY
;
A
#
# COMPACT_ATOMS: atom_id res chain seq x y z
N MET A 1 -6.97 22.04 -6.54
CA MET A 1 -5.92 21.15 -5.99
C MET A 1 -5.93 19.85 -6.78
N ALA A 2 -4.78 19.43 -7.25
CA ALA A 2 -4.69 18.19 -8.01
C ALA A 2 -4.84 16.99 -7.08
N ASP A 3 -5.66 16.01 -7.49
CA ASP A 3 -5.78 14.76 -6.76
C ASP A 3 -4.52 13.93 -6.95
N LEU A 4 -4.21 13.08 -5.96
CA LEU A 4 -3.15 12.10 -6.10
C LEU A 4 -3.52 11.09 -7.20
N PRO A 5 -2.56 10.68 -8.04
CA PRO A 5 -2.80 9.56 -8.96
C PRO A 5 -3.26 8.32 -8.20
N TRP A 6 -4.05 7.47 -8.86
CA TRP A 6 -4.54 6.23 -8.26
C TRP A 6 -3.41 5.25 -7.94
N GLU A 7 -2.35 5.29 -8.73
CA GLU A 7 -1.22 4.40 -8.59
C GLU A 7 0.09 5.17 -8.41
N ILE A 8 1.04 4.54 -7.75
CA ILE A 8 2.40 5.01 -7.56
C ILE A 8 3.34 3.84 -7.80
N THR A 9 4.51 4.09 -8.39
CA THR A 9 5.48 3.02 -8.65
C THR A 9 6.28 2.67 -7.39
N PRO A 10 6.83 1.44 -7.29
CA PRO A 10 7.70 1.08 -6.17
C PRO A 10 8.88 2.02 -6.01
N LEU A 11 9.51 2.44 -7.11
CA LEU A 11 10.64 3.39 -7.06
C LEU A 11 10.22 4.74 -6.50
N GLN A 12 9.04 5.23 -6.87
CA GLN A 12 8.51 6.48 -6.31
C GLN A 12 8.24 6.36 -4.81
N VAL A 13 7.70 5.22 -4.36
CA VAL A 13 7.50 4.95 -2.93
C VAL A 13 8.84 4.98 -2.20
N LYS A 14 9.84 4.30 -2.75
CA LYS A 14 11.20 4.27 -2.18
C LYS A 14 11.79 5.68 -2.07
N GLN A 15 11.65 6.48 -3.12
CA GLN A 15 12.13 7.87 -3.14
C GLN A 15 11.48 8.70 -2.04
N LYS A 16 10.17 8.56 -1.85
CA LYS A 16 9.44 9.27 -0.80
C LYS A 16 9.86 8.84 0.59
N LEU A 17 10.04 7.54 0.81
CA LEU A 17 10.53 7.02 2.09
C LEU A 17 11.94 7.53 2.39
N ASP A 18 12.83 7.53 1.40
CA ASP A 18 14.20 8.03 1.55
C ASP A 18 14.23 9.53 1.82
N ALA A 19 13.26 10.27 1.30
CA ALA A 19 13.12 11.72 1.54
C ALA A 19 12.51 12.03 2.90
N GLY A 20 12.13 11.03 3.69
CA GLY A 20 11.54 11.20 5.01
C GLY A 20 10.07 11.60 4.98
N GLU A 21 9.38 11.42 3.86
CA GLU A 21 7.94 11.69 3.81
C GLU A 21 7.16 10.71 4.68
N ALA A 22 6.10 11.22 5.32
CA ALA A 22 5.21 10.39 6.13
C ALA A 22 4.31 9.56 5.21
N LEU A 23 4.56 8.25 5.17
CA LEU A 23 3.76 7.28 4.43
C LEU A 23 3.35 6.14 5.36
N HIS A 24 2.19 5.55 5.10
CA HIS A 24 1.76 4.32 5.75
C HIS A 24 1.67 3.22 4.70
N LEU A 25 2.51 2.20 4.82
CA LEU A 25 2.49 1.04 3.92
C LEU A 25 1.46 0.03 4.43
N ILE A 26 0.44 -0.22 3.63
CA ILE A 26 -0.68 -1.10 3.99
C ILE A 26 -0.69 -2.31 3.06
N ASP A 27 -0.44 -3.48 3.63
CA ASP A 27 -0.44 -4.76 2.92
C ASP A 27 -1.82 -5.40 3.01
N VAL A 28 -2.51 -5.54 1.88
CA VAL A 28 -3.87 -6.09 1.85
C VAL A 28 -3.91 -7.55 1.37
N ARG A 29 -2.76 -8.22 1.38
CA ARG A 29 -2.67 -9.65 1.07
C ARG A 29 -3.22 -10.50 2.21
N GLU A 30 -3.25 -11.80 2.00
CA GLU A 30 -3.65 -12.75 3.03
C GLU A 30 -2.50 -12.99 4.03
N PRO A 31 -2.83 -13.40 5.28
CA PRO A 31 -1.77 -13.70 6.27
C PRO A 31 -0.75 -14.73 5.79
N ALA A 32 -1.19 -15.74 5.03
CA ALA A 32 -0.26 -16.75 4.50
C ALA A 32 0.77 -16.14 3.55
N GLU A 33 0.38 -15.15 2.75
CA GLU A 33 1.29 -14.44 1.86
C GLU A 33 2.30 -13.60 2.67
N PHE A 34 1.81 -12.93 3.71
CA PHE A 34 2.63 -12.13 4.62
C PHE A 34 3.69 -12.98 5.32
N ASP A 35 3.36 -14.24 5.63
CA ASP A 35 4.30 -15.18 6.23
C ASP A 35 5.40 -15.63 5.24
N ILE A 36 5.09 -15.68 3.95
CA ILE A 36 6.07 -16.04 2.92
C ILE A 36 7.11 -14.94 2.74
N THR A 37 6.65 -13.70 2.56
CA THR A 37 7.51 -12.54 2.35
C THR A 37 6.75 -11.27 2.66
N ARG A 38 7.45 -10.23 3.10
CA ARG A 38 6.82 -8.96 3.47
C ARG A 38 7.79 -7.79 3.29
N ILE A 39 7.24 -6.59 3.23
CA ILE A 39 8.04 -5.36 3.26
C ILE A 39 8.12 -4.89 4.72
N ALA A 40 9.33 -4.65 5.20
CA ALA A 40 9.53 -4.15 6.56
C ALA A 40 8.81 -2.82 6.75
N GLY A 41 8.12 -2.67 7.88
CA GLY A 41 7.37 -1.47 8.21
C GLY A 41 5.94 -1.44 7.67
N ALA A 42 5.54 -2.41 6.85
CA ALA A 42 4.17 -2.51 6.36
C ALA A 42 3.25 -3.12 7.41
N GLU A 43 2.03 -2.62 7.47
CA GLU A 43 0.99 -3.16 8.34
C GLU A 43 0.08 -4.07 7.51
N LEU A 44 -0.16 -5.30 8.00
CA LEU A 44 -1.07 -6.24 7.34
C LEU A 44 -2.51 -5.93 7.71
N ILE A 45 -3.31 -5.59 6.71
CA ILE A 45 -4.76 -5.43 6.82
C ILE A 45 -5.36 -6.18 5.63
N PRO A 46 -5.65 -7.48 5.75
CA PRO A 46 -6.20 -8.26 4.63
C PRO A 46 -7.40 -7.58 3.99
N MET A 47 -7.52 -7.66 2.67
CA MET A 47 -8.51 -6.91 1.90
C MET A 47 -9.93 -7.01 2.46
N ASN A 48 -10.35 -8.21 2.89
CA ASN A 48 -11.69 -8.42 3.44
C ASN A 48 -11.90 -7.78 4.82
N THR A 49 -10.84 -7.35 5.51
CA THR A 49 -10.91 -6.68 6.82
C THR A 49 -10.79 -5.16 6.71
N VAL A 50 -10.54 -4.62 5.52
CA VAL A 50 -10.38 -3.18 5.32
C VAL A 50 -11.60 -2.39 5.78
N PRO A 51 -12.86 -2.79 5.50
CA PRO A 51 -14.02 -2.05 5.97
C PRO A 51 -14.06 -1.88 7.50
N ALA A 52 -13.68 -2.91 8.24
CA ALA A 52 -13.64 -2.86 9.70
C ALA A 52 -12.52 -1.95 10.21
N ALA A 53 -11.49 -1.70 9.40
CA ALA A 53 -10.34 -0.86 9.75
C ALA A 53 -10.49 0.59 9.25
N LEU A 54 -11.65 0.97 8.71
CA LEU A 54 -11.83 2.27 8.06
C LEU A 54 -11.47 3.45 8.95
N GLN A 55 -11.91 3.47 10.21
CA GLN A 55 -11.62 4.57 11.13
C GLN A 55 -10.12 4.72 11.37
N LYS A 56 -9.42 3.60 11.54
CA LYS A 56 -7.97 3.59 11.71
C LYS A 56 -7.27 4.12 10.46
N LEU A 57 -7.72 3.69 9.29
CA LEU A 57 -7.13 4.11 8.02
C LEU A 57 -7.38 5.59 7.75
N GLU A 58 -8.56 6.11 8.10
CA GLU A 58 -8.85 7.54 8.02
C GLU A 58 -7.88 8.35 8.88
N ALA A 59 -7.64 7.93 10.12
CA ALA A 59 -6.72 8.61 11.01
C ALA A 59 -5.28 8.55 10.48
N GLN A 60 -4.86 7.41 9.96
CA GLN A 60 -3.53 7.27 9.36
C GLN A 60 -3.37 8.16 8.12
N ALA A 61 -4.40 8.26 7.29
CA ALA A 61 -4.38 9.11 6.10
C ALA A 61 -4.25 10.60 6.42
N ASP A 62 -4.68 11.02 7.60
CA ASP A 62 -4.48 12.39 8.07
C ASP A 62 -3.01 12.67 8.43
N GLU A 63 -2.26 11.64 8.75
CA GLU A 63 -0.82 11.77 9.11
C GLU A 63 0.08 11.62 7.89
N GLY A 64 -0.31 10.82 6.91
CA GLY A 64 0.50 10.57 5.71
C GLY A 64 -0.25 9.70 4.72
N THR A 65 0.16 9.76 3.46
CA THR A 65 -0.50 9.01 2.40
C THR A 65 -0.44 7.50 2.66
N LEU A 66 -1.58 6.83 2.49
CA LEU A 66 -1.66 5.38 2.54
C LEU A 66 -1.16 4.81 1.21
N ILE A 67 -0.12 3.99 1.28
CA ILE A 67 0.39 3.25 0.12
C ILE A 67 -0.08 1.80 0.29
N VAL A 68 -1.09 1.44 -0.47
CA VAL A 68 -1.73 0.12 -0.40
C VAL A 68 -1.11 -0.80 -1.43
N PHE A 69 -0.74 -2.00 -1.03
CA PHE A 69 -0.16 -2.95 -1.97
C PHE A 69 -0.66 -4.38 -1.74
N CYS A 70 -0.54 -5.18 -2.78
CA CYS A 70 -0.82 -6.60 -2.76
C CYS A 70 0.26 -7.34 -3.54
N HIS A 71 -0.03 -8.52 -4.10
CA HIS A 71 0.99 -9.26 -4.86
C HIS A 71 1.36 -8.54 -6.17
N HIS A 72 0.38 -8.20 -7.01
CA HIS A 72 0.60 -7.60 -8.34
C HIS A 72 -0.13 -6.27 -8.58
N GLY A 73 -0.86 -5.74 -7.61
CA GLY A 73 -1.52 -4.44 -7.73
C GLY A 73 -3.03 -4.48 -8.00
N VAL A 74 -3.63 -5.63 -8.26
CA VAL A 74 -5.06 -5.74 -8.57
C VAL A 74 -5.94 -5.53 -7.34
N ARG A 75 -5.68 -6.29 -6.27
CA ARG A 75 -6.43 -6.18 -5.01
C ARG A 75 -6.26 -4.80 -4.39
N SER A 76 -5.04 -4.27 -4.40
CA SER A 76 -4.74 -2.97 -3.81
C SER A 76 -5.43 -1.83 -4.55
N LEU A 77 -5.55 -1.91 -5.88
CA LEU A 77 -6.27 -0.90 -6.63
C LEU A 77 -7.77 -0.89 -6.29
N ARG A 78 -8.35 -2.06 -6.08
CA ARG A 78 -9.75 -2.17 -5.61
C ARG A 78 -9.93 -1.55 -4.23
N VAL A 79 -8.98 -1.79 -3.33
CA VAL A 79 -9.02 -1.21 -1.98
C VAL A 79 -8.93 0.31 -2.04
N VAL A 80 -8.01 0.86 -2.83
CA VAL A 80 -7.86 2.31 -3.00
C VAL A 80 -9.14 2.91 -3.59
N ASN A 81 -9.73 2.28 -4.59
CA ASN A 81 -10.98 2.74 -5.17
C ASN A 81 -12.07 2.84 -4.08
N TRP A 82 -12.23 1.82 -3.27
CA TRP A 82 -13.21 1.80 -2.20
C TRP A 82 -12.88 2.85 -1.13
N LEU A 83 -11.61 2.96 -0.71
CA LEU A 83 -11.19 3.96 0.28
C LEU A 83 -11.54 5.38 -0.18
N ARG A 84 -11.27 5.69 -1.44
CA ARG A 84 -11.58 7.02 -1.99
C ARG A 84 -13.09 7.28 -2.05
N GLU A 85 -13.88 6.25 -2.31
CA GLU A 85 -15.35 6.35 -2.23
C GLU A 85 -15.81 6.67 -0.81
N GLN A 86 -15.07 6.21 0.21
CA GLN A 86 -15.35 6.49 1.61
C GLN A 86 -14.77 7.84 2.08
N GLY A 87 -14.15 8.60 1.19
CA GLY A 87 -13.58 9.90 1.52
C GLY A 87 -12.10 9.86 1.92
N VAL A 88 -11.46 8.68 1.91
CA VAL A 88 -10.04 8.55 2.21
C VAL A 88 -9.25 8.77 0.91
N THR A 89 -9.08 10.04 0.54
CA THR A 89 -8.49 10.43 -0.75
C THR A 89 -6.97 10.38 -0.76
N ALA A 90 -6.33 10.41 0.42
CA ALA A 90 -4.87 10.31 0.54
C ALA A 90 -4.43 8.84 0.53
N SER A 91 -4.75 8.13 -0.53
CA SER A 91 -4.43 6.73 -0.72
C SER A 91 -4.06 6.44 -2.17
N GLN A 92 -3.05 5.62 -2.36
CA GLN A 92 -2.57 5.20 -3.67
C GLN A 92 -2.24 3.71 -3.66
N SER A 93 -2.43 3.04 -4.79
CA SER A 93 -2.05 1.64 -4.98
C SER A 93 -0.63 1.57 -5.54
N MET A 94 0.23 0.75 -4.94
CA MET A 94 1.57 0.54 -5.48
C MET A 94 1.50 -0.38 -6.70
N ALA A 95 1.78 0.18 -7.86
CA ALA A 95 1.69 -0.52 -9.14
C ALA A 95 2.63 -1.73 -9.16
N GLY A 96 2.12 -2.87 -9.60
CA GLY A 96 2.89 -4.11 -9.66
C GLY A 96 3.09 -4.80 -8.32
N GLY A 97 2.68 -4.18 -7.22
CA GLY A 97 2.68 -4.77 -5.89
C GLY A 97 4.05 -5.15 -5.35
N ILE A 98 4.06 -6.06 -4.38
CA ILE A 98 5.27 -6.53 -3.73
C ILE A 98 6.21 -7.25 -4.74
N ASP A 99 5.65 -7.86 -5.77
CA ASP A 99 6.46 -8.51 -6.81
C ASP A 99 7.37 -7.51 -7.51
N ARG A 100 6.81 -6.39 -7.94
CA ARG A 100 7.58 -5.32 -8.60
C ARG A 100 8.54 -4.64 -7.61
N TRP A 101 8.13 -4.47 -6.35
CA TRP A 101 9.02 -3.97 -5.29
C TRP A 101 10.26 -4.84 -5.17
N SER A 102 10.09 -6.17 -5.15
CA SER A 102 11.20 -7.12 -5.09
C SER A 102 12.16 -6.97 -6.29
N LEU A 103 11.59 -6.80 -7.48
CA LEU A 103 12.39 -6.69 -8.70
C LEU A 103 13.14 -5.37 -8.82
N GLU A 104 12.54 -4.27 -8.39
CA GLU A 104 13.05 -2.93 -8.70
C GLU A 104 13.64 -2.20 -7.49
N VAL A 105 13.27 -2.56 -6.27
CA VAL A 105 13.67 -1.81 -5.07
C VAL A 105 14.51 -2.65 -4.11
N ASP A 106 14.04 -3.83 -3.75
CA ASP A 106 14.68 -4.64 -2.71
C ASP A 106 14.62 -6.13 -3.04
N GLY A 107 15.69 -6.64 -3.64
CA GLY A 107 15.80 -8.04 -4.03
C GLY A 107 15.87 -9.02 -2.86
N SER A 108 15.99 -8.54 -1.60
CA SER A 108 15.93 -9.39 -0.42
C SER A 108 14.48 -9.80 -0.08
N VAL A 109 13.50 -9.09 -0.62
CA VAL A 109 12.09 -9.47 -0.51
C VAL A 109 11.83 -10.60 -1.51
N SER A 110 11.54 -11.80 -1.00
CA SER A 110 11.37 -12.97 -1.87
C SER A 110 10.13 -12.85 -2.75
N ARG A 111 10.24 -13.33 -3.98
CA ARG A 111 9.11 -13.46 -4.89
C ARG A 111 8.38 -14.78 -4.65
N TYR A 112 7.11 -14.82 -4.97
CA TYR A 112 6.31 -16.06 -4.81
C TYR A 112 5.23 -16.17 -5.90
#